data_3eda1b2a28ff614ba577296fced59426
#
_entry.id   3eda1b2a28ff614ba577296fced59426
#
_cell.length_a   1.000
_cell.length_b   1.000
_cell.length_c   1.000
_cell.angle_alpha   90.00
_cell.angle_beta   90.00
_cell.angle_gamma   90.00
#
_symmetry.space_group_name_H-M   'P 1'
#
loop_
_entity.id
_entity.type
_entity.pdbx_description
1 polymer ?
#
loop_
_entity_poly.entity_id
_entity_poly.type
_entity_poly.pdbx_seq_one_letter_code
_entity_poly.pdbx_strand_id
1 'polypeptide(L)'
;LLLPFAIHALPLGVEFITGALIDRRPIARLNVVDALRLWLVESWRSFVVFNIDQPWRANFAERPLVNDAARPAVLLIHGYMCNRASWRHWVLDGLPSDWNIATVSLEPVYAPVEDYADSLHVAIQKLRADSGAERVTLVCHSMGGLVARAYLRAKGHDAVARVITIDTPHHGTVFAHYAHGENSRQMRRACDYVRSLAESEEPVEFICFAS
;
A
#
# COMPACT_ATOMS: atom_id res chain seq x y z
N LEU A 1 19.29 -5.66 -18.98
CA LEU A 1 19.02 -4.61 -17.97
C LEU A 1 18.19 -3.44 -18.52
N LEU A 2 18.38 -3.02 -19.80
CA LEU A 2 17.65 -1.86 -20.35
C LEU A 2 16.15 -2.12 -20.52
N LEU A 3 15.74 -3.30 -21.01
CA LEU A 3 14.32 -3.59 -21.25
C LEU A 3 13.48 -3.65 -19.96
N PRO A 4 13.88 -4.39 -18.90
CA PRO A 4 13.15 -4.36 -17.64
C PRO A 4 13.08 -2.95 -17.03
N PHE A 5 14.13 -2.15 -17.11
CA PHE A 5 14.11 -0.77 -16.63
C PHE A 5 13.12 0.10 -17.42
N ALA A 6 13.07 -0.05 -18.74
CA ALA A 6 12.16 0.71 -19.60
C ALA A 6 10.68 0.45 -19.28
N ILE A 7 10.32 -0.76 -18.84
CA ILE A 7 8.96 -1.12 -18.41
C ILE A 7 8.50 -0.26 -17.22
N HIS A 8 9.43 0.15 -16.35
CA HIS A 8 9.13 1.06 -15.23
C HIS A 8 9.24 2.53 -15.64
N ALA A 9 10.26 2.88 -16.41
CA ALA A 9 10.55 4.28 -16.76
C ALA A 9 9.51 4.89 -17.71
N LEU A 10 8.99 4.14 -18.66
CA LEU A 10 8.06 4.67 -19.66
C LEU A 10 6.69 5.05 -19.04
N PRO A 11 6.01 4.19 -18.27
CA PRO A 11 4.75 4.58 -17.62
C PRO A 11 4.91 5.78 -16.69
N LEU A 12 5.95 5.78 -15.84
CA LEU A 12 6.25 6.92 -14.97
C LEU A 12 6.54 8.19 -15.77
N GLY A 13 7.23 8.10 -16.91
CA GLY A 13 7.46 9.24 -17.79
C GLY A 13 6.16 9.81 -18.34
N VAL A 14 5.21 8.96 -18.72
CA VAL A 14 3.88 9.39 -19.15
C VAL A 14 3.13 10.07 -18.01
N GLU A 15 3.16 9.52 -16.79
CA GLU A 15 2.54 10.12 -15.60
C GLU A 15 3.14 11.49 -15.28
N PHE A 16 4.47 11.64 -15.32
CA PHE A 16 5.14 12.93 -15.12
C PHE A 16 4.72 13.97 -16.15
N ILE A 17 4.64 13.59 -17.44
CA ILE A 17 4.22 14.48 -18.51
C ILE A 17 2.74 14.85 -18.35
N THR A 18 1.86 13.88 -18.12
CA THR A 18 0.43 14.14 -17.94
C THR A 18 0.15 14.94 -16.67
N GLY A 19 0.84 14.66 -15.58
CA GLY A 19 0.77 15.45 -14.36
C GLY A 19 1.21 16.90 -14.55
N ALA A 20 2.26 17.13 -15.34
CA ALA A 20 2.73 18.48 -15.66
C ALA A 20 1.77 19.25 -16.60
N LEU A 21 1.10 18.57 -17.54
CA LEU A 21 0.25 19.18 -18.54
C LEU A 21 -1.21 19.37 -18.10
N ILE A 22 -1.76 18.40 -17.37
CA ILE A 22 -3.20 18.34 -17.05
C ILE A 22 -3.47 18.82 -15.63
N ASP A 23 -2.61 18.43 -14.70
CA ASP A 23 -2.81 18.66 -13.29
C ASP A 23 -1.83 19.74 -12.80
N ARG A 24 -2.33 20.86 -12.35
CA ARG A 24 -1.54 21.98 -11.80
C ARG A 24 -0.85 21.60 -10.46
N ARG A 25 -0.46 20.36 -10.28
CA ARG A 25 0.19 19.81 -9.08
C ARG A 25 1.61 20.37 -8.88
N PRO A 26 2.21 20.18 -7.69
CA PRO A 26 3.57 20.67 -7.41
C PRO A 26 4.63 20.24 -8.43
N ILE A 27 4.46 19.09 -9.07
CA ILE A 27 5.37 18.57 -10.09
C ILE A 27 5.48 19.51 -11.32
N ALA A 28 4.40 20.22 -11.66
CA ALA A 28 4.42 21.22 -12.73
C ALA A 28 5.27 22.46 -12.40
N ARG A 29 5.68 22.62 -11.15
CA ARG A 29 6.54 23.70 -10.67
C ARG A 29 8.02 23.34 -10.61
N LEU A 30 8.36 22.05 -10.84
CA LEU A 30 9.75 21.61 -10.90
C LEU A 30 10.40 22.13 -12.18
N ASN A 31 11.65 22.55 -12.07
CA ASN A 31 12.44 22.78 -13.28
C ASN A 31 12.74 21.43 -13.97
N VAL A 32 13.07 21.48 -15.26
CA VAL A 32 13.29 20.29 -16.09
C VAL A 32 14.34 19.33 -15.51
N VAL A 33 15.39 19.86 -14.91
CA VAL A 33 16.48 19.05 -14.34
C VAL A 33 15.99 18.28 -13.13
N ASP A 34 15.27 18.91 -12.22
CA ASP A 34 14.71 18.26 -11.03
C ASP A 34 13.62 17.24 -11.41
N ALA A 35 12.78 17.55 -12.40
CA ALA A 35 11.78 16.61 -12.91
C ALA A 35 12.45 15.35 -13.50
N LEU A 36 13.49 15.51 -14.33
CA LEU A 36 14.24 14.39 -14.88
C LEU A 36 14.95 13.57 -13.80
N ARG A 37 15.55 14.24 -12.82
CA ARG A 37 16.21 13.57 -11.69
C ARG A 37 15.19 12.76 -10.89
N LEU A 38 14.05 13.33 -10.55
CA LEU A 38 12.99 12.65 -9.82
C LEU A 38 12.47 11.45 -10.61
N TRP A 39 12.16 11.62 -11.88
CA TRP A 39 11.73 10.53 -12.76
C TRP A 39 12.74 9.37 -12.82
N LEU A 40 14.05 9.66 -12.94
CA LEU A 40 15.08 8.63 -12.92
C LEU A 40 15.16 7.90 -11.58
N VAL A 41 15.09 8.64 -10.47
CA VAL A 41 15.11 8.05 -9.12
C VAL A 41 13.90 7.15 -8.90
N GLU A 42 12.70 7.61 -9.24
CA GLU A 42 11.47 6.82 -9.08
C GLU A 42 11.46 5.59 -10.01
N SER A 43 11.93 5.75 -11.26
CA SER A 43 12.08 4.63 -12.20
C SER A 43 13.04 3.57 -11.67
N TRP A 44 14.17 3.99 -11.10
CA TRP A 44 15.14 3.10 -10.49
C TRP A 44 14.58 2.39 -9.25
N ARG A 45 13.91 3.12 -8.37
CA ARG A 45 13.26 2.56 -7.18
C ARG A 45 12.18 1.53 -7.56
N SER A 46 11.32 1.87 -8.50
CA SER A 46 10.32 0.96 -9.03
C SER A 46 10.98 -0.32 -9.60
N PHE A 47 12.02 -0.16 -10.42
CA PHE A 47 12.77 -1.29 -10.95
C PHE A 47 13.34 -2.19 -9.83
N VAL A 48 13.98 -1.61 -8.81
CA VAL A 48 14.54 -2.37 -7.67
C VAL A 48 13.45 -3.11 -6.91
N VAL A 49 12.36 -2.43 -6.58
CA VAL A 49 11.25 -3.03 -5.82
C VAL A 49 10.65 -4.21 -6.57
N PHE A 50 10.31 -4.05 -7.85
CA PHE A 50 9.59 -5.09 -8.59
C PHE A 50 10.49 -6.20 -9.13
N ASN A 51 11.76 -5.94 -9.43
CA ASN A 51 12.65 -6.95 -10.03
C ASN A 51 13.67 -7.55 -9.04
N ILE A 52 13.88 -6.93 -7.89
CA ILE A 52 14.84 -7.38 -6.90
C ILE A 52 14.20 -7.66 -5.55
N ASP A 53 13.56 -6.66 -4.93
CA ASP A 53 13.08 -6.82 -3.56
C ASP A 53 11.92 -7.81 -3.48
N GLN A 54 10.89 -7.66 -4.28
CA GLN A 54 9.73 -8.55 -4.23
C GLN A 54 10.05 -10.00 -4.59
N PRO A 55 10.78 -10.32 -5.69
CA PRO A 55 11.09 -11.70 -6.04
C PRO A 55 12.09 -12.38 -5.10
N TRP A 56 13.07 -11.64 -4.59
CA TRP A 56 14.23 -12.25 -3.92
C TRP A 56 14.34 -11.94 -2.45
N ARG A 57 13.61 -10.94 -1.96
CA ARG A 57 13.72 -10.44 -0.59
C ARG A 57 12.39 -10.41 0.15
N ALA A 58 11.40 -11.19 -0.29
CA ALA A 58 10.10 -11.29 0.39
C ALA A 58 10.23 -11.73 1.85
N ASN A 59 11.26 -12.51 2.18
CA ASN A 59 11.54 -13.02 3.52
C ASN A 59 12.56 -12.15 4.29
N PHE A 60 12.66 -10.86 3.99
CA PHE A 60 13.55 -9.98 4.75
C PHE A 60 13.19 -9.98 6.24
N ALA A 61 14.21 -9.89 7.10
CA ALA A 61 14.02 -9.75 8.53
C ALA A 61 13.49 -8.35 8.85
N GLU A 62 12.36 -8.28 9.53
CA GLU A 62 11.85 -7.04 10.12
C GLU A 62 12.70 -6.66 11.33
N ARG A 63 12.66 -5.39 11.69
CA ARG A 63 13.27 -4.94 12.94
C ARG A 63 12.56 -5.59 14.13
N PRO A 64 13.29 -5.94 15.22
CA PRO A 64 12.66 -6.41 16.43
C PRO A 64 11.64 -5.39 16.95
N LEU A 65 10.50 -5.88 17.44
CA LEU A 65 9.50 -5.04 18.07
C LEU A 65 9.99 -4.59 19.46
N VAL A 66 9.63 -3.38 19.83
CA VAL A 66 10.04 -2.75 21.11
C VAL A 66 9.00 -3.15 22.17
N ASN A 67 8.35 -4.10 22.29
CA ASN A 67 7.37 -4.52 23.33
C ASN A 67 7.04 -3.41 24.36
N ASP A 68 6.62 -2.26 23.86
CA ASP A 68 6.23 -1.08 24.62
C ASP A 68 4.91 -0.55 24.07
N ALA A 69 3.84 -0.69 24.85
CA ALA A 69 2.49 -0.26 24.48
C ALA A 69 2.37 1.27 24.24
N ALA A 70 3.31 2.07 24.74
CA ALA A 70 3.34 3.51 24.50
C ALA A 70 3.88 3.87 23.12
N ARG A 71 4.51 2.92 22.43
CA ARG A 71 5.06 3.16 21.09
C ARG A 71 4.04 2.84 20.00
N PRO A 72 4.02 3.60 18.91
CA PRO A 72 3.12 3.33 17.79
C PRO A 72 3.31 1.91 17.26
N ALA A 73 2.21 1.17 17.11
CA ALA A 73 2.18 -0.12 16.43
C ALA A 73 1.59 0.10 15.02
N VAL A 74 2.38 -0.22 13.99
CA VAL A 74 2.06 0.07 12.59
C VAL A 74 2.15 -1.19 11.74
N LEU A 75 1.06 -1.52 11.06
CA LEU A 75 1.01 -2.62 10.09
C LEU A 75 0.98 -2.05 8.68
N LEU A 76 1.95 -2.44 7.85
CA LEU A 76 2.08 -1.99 6.47
C LEU A 76 1.45 -3.02 5.52
N ILE A 77 0.50 -2.58 4.69
CA ILE A 77 -0.30 -3.42 3.79
C ILE A 77 -0.04 -3.00 2.36
N HIS A 78 0.47 -3.91 1.56
CA HIS A 78 0.86 -3.65 0.17
C HIS A 78 -0.32 -3.62 -0.80
N GLY A 79 -0.05 -3.21 -2.04
CA GLY A 79 -1.00 -3.14 -3.13
C GLY A 79 -1.11 -4.42 -3.98
N TYR A 80 -1.84 -4.29 -5.08
CA TYR A 80 -2.05 -5.34 -6.07
C TYR A 80 -0.73 -5.85 -6.66
N MET A 81 -0.60 -7.17 -6.82
CA MET A 81 0.61 -7.85 -7.32
C MET A 81 1.91 -7.54 -6.57
N CYS A 82 1.80 -7.04 -5.35
CA CYS A 82 2.94 -6.82 -4.47
C CYS A 82 3.03 -7.90 -3.39
N ASN A 83 4.09 -7.84 -2.62
CA ASN A 83 4.25 -8.56 -1.36
C ASN A 83 4.89 -7.64 -0.33
N ARG A 84 5.12 -8.15 0.88
CA ARG A 84 5.66 -7.37 1.99
C ARG A 84 7.01 -6.68 1.71
N ALA A 85 7.79 -7.18 0.75
CA ALA A 85 9.08 -6.58 0.41
C ALA A 85 8.96 -5.22 -0.29
N SER A 86 7.78 -4.84 -0.79
CA SER A 86 7.54 -3.47 -1.27
C SER A 86 7.77 -2.41 -0.19
N TRP A 87 7.61 -2.78 1.07
CA TRP A 87 7.83 -1.94 2.24
C TRP A 87 9.25 -2.04 2.84
N ARG A 88 10.11 -2.89 2.28
CA ARG A 88 11.40 -3.22 2.87
C ARG A 88 12.24 -1.97 3.21
N HIS A 89 12.36 -1.03 2.30
CA HIS A 89 13.12 0.20 2.52
C HIS A 89 12.50 1.09 3.60
N TRP A 90 11.17 1.14 3.66
CA TRP A 90 10.46 1.87 4.71
C TRP A 90 10.72 1.26 6.09
N VAL A 91 10.66 -0.06 6.19
CA VAL A 91 10.89 -0.78 7.45
C VAL A 91 12.33 -0.63 7.91
N LEU A 92 13.31 -0.75 7.01
CA LEU A 92 14.71 -0.74 7.41
C LEU A 92 15.24 0.66 7.70
N ASP A 93 14.89 1.66 6.87
CA ASP A 93 15.56 2.96 6.87
C ASP A 93 14.57 4.15 6.90
N GLY A 94 13.31 3.95 6.53
CA GLY A 94 12.38 5.06 6.27
C GLY A 94 11.49 5.44 7.45
N LEU A 95 11.29 4.56 8.43
CA LEU A 95 10.41 4.79 9.57
C LEU A 95 11.18 4.83 10.90
N PRO A 96 10.66 5.51 11.93
CA PRO A 96 11.34 5.61 13.23
C PRO A 96 11.69 4.25 13.82
N SER A 97 12.89 4.13 14.38
CA SER A 97 13.41 2.86 14.89
C SER A 97 12.74 2.42 16.20
N ASP A 98 12.07 3.32 16.88
CA ASP A 98 11.34 3.09 18.13
C ASP A 98 9.86 2.74 17.93
N TRP A 99 9.40 2.62 16.68
CA TRP A 99 8.04 2.16 16.37
C TRP A 99 7.99 0.64 16.24
N ASN A 100 6.87 0.06 16.64
CA ASN A 100 6.55 -1.35 16.40
C ASN A 100 5.97 -1.52 14.99
N ILE A 101 6.79 -1.98 14.05
CA ILE A 101 6.42 -2.05 12.63
C ILE A 101 6.41 -3.50 12.19
N ALA A 102 5.29 -3.91 11.58
CA ALA A 102 5.15 -5.19 10.92
C ALA A 102 4.63 -5.01 9.49
N THR A 103 4.83 -6.02 8.67
CA THR A 103 4.34 -6.07 7.29
C THR A 103 3.55 -7.35 7.08
N VAL A 104 2.62 -7.34 6.12
CA VAL A 104 1.83 -8.52 5.74
C VAL A 104 1.92 -8.76 4.25
N SER A 105 1.96 -10.03 3.82
CA SER A 105 1.72 -10.41 2.43
C SER A 105 0.29 -10.89 2.27
N LEU A 106 -0.37 -10.41 1.21
CA LEU A 106 -1.75 -10.76 0.87
C LEU A 106 -1.71 -11.93 -0.14
N GLU A 107 -2.04 -13.12 0.34
CA GLU A 107 -2.01 -14.35 -0.45
C GLU A 107 -3.36 -15.08 -0.40
N PRO A 108 -3.77 -15.74 -1.48
CA PRO A 108 -3.17 -15.80 -2.82
C PRO A 108 -3.27 -14.48 -3.56
N VAL A 109 -2.32 -14.17 -4.45
CA VAL A 109 -2.15 -12.85 -5.11
C VAL A 109 -3.43 -12.32 -5.80
N TYR A 110 -4.27 -13.18 -6.32
CA TYR A 110 -5.45 -12.84 -7.13
C TYR A 110 -6.79 -13.15 -6.45
N ALA A 111 -6.78 -13.43 -5.15
CA ALA A 111 -7.98 -13.71 -4.38
C ALA A 111 -8.92 -12.48 -4.31
N PRO A 112 -10.20 -12.69 -4.00
CA PRO A 112 -11.12 -11.60 -3.64
C PRO A 112 -10.56 -10.73 -2.50
N VAL A 113 -10.88 -9.44 -2.53
CA VAL A 113 -10.38 -8.48 -1.52
C VAL A 113 -10.83 -8.86 -0.10
N GLU A 114 -12.05 -9.37 0.05
CA GLU A 114 -12.60 -9.82 1.33
C GLU A 114 -11.88 -11.02 1.92
N ASP A 115 -11.30 -11.88 1.10
CA ASP A 115 -10.61 -13.08 1.57
C ASP A 115 -9.33 -12.76 2.34
N TYR A 116 -8.77 -11.58 2.13
CA TYR A 116 -7.60 -11.11 2.89
C TYR A 116 -7.94 -10.64 4.32
N ALA A 117 -9.21 -10.48 4.66
CA ALA A 117 -9.61 -10.00 5.98
C ALA A 117 -9.15 -10.91 7.12
N ASP A 118 -9.13 -12.23 6.92
CA ASP A 118 -8.67 -13.19 7.94
C ASP A 118 -7.15 -13.14 8.14
N SER A 119 -6.39 -13.10 7.06
CA SER A 119 -4.93 -12.96 7.14
C SER A 119 -4.51 -11.63 7.76
N LEU A 120 -5.23 -10.55 7.43
CA LEU A 120 -5.02 -9.25 8.04
C LEU A 120 -5.36 -9.27 9.53
N HIS A 121 -6.45 -9.97 9.93
CA HIS A 121 -6.81 -10.15 11.34
C HIS A 121 -5.68 -10.83 12.12
N VAL A 122 -5.15 -11.92 11.60
CA VAL A 122 -4.02 -12.64 12.22
C VAL A 122 -2.80 -11.73 12.39
N ALA A 123 -2.44 -10.95 11.36
CA ALA A 123 -1.32 -10.03 11.42
C ALA A 123 -1.53 -8.91 12.46
N ILE A 124 -2.73 -8.35 12.54
CA ILE A 124 -3.11 -7.33 13.54
C ILE A 124 -3.01 -7.90 14.94
N GLN A 125 -3.60 -9.08 15.22
CA GLN A 125 -3.58 -9.67 16.54
C GLN A 125 -2.14 -10.04 16.97
N LYS A 126 -1.33 -10.55 16.04
CA LYS A 126 0.08 -10.82 16.29
C LYS A 126 0.84 -9.55 16.65
N LEU A 127 0.70 -8.48 15.88
CA LEU A 127 1.38 -7.22 16.17
C LEU A 127 0.96 -6.65 17.53
N ARG A 128 -0.33 -6.72 17.88
CA ARG A 128 -0.83 -6.30 19.20
C ARG A 128 -0.20 -7.11 20.33
N ALA A 129 -0.17 -8.44 20.21
CA ALA A 129 0.40 -9.32 21.20
C ALA A 129 1.90 -9.09 21.40
N ASP A 130 2.65 -8.93 20.31
CA ASP A 130 4.10 -8.80 20.34
C ASP A 130 4.55 -7.38 20.78
N SER A 131 3.75 -6.35 20.55
CA SER A 131 4.07 -4.96 20.92
C SER A 131 3.42 -4.50 22.23
N GLY A 132 2.42 -5.22 22.74
CA GLY A 132 1.60 -4.77 23.86
C GLY A 132 0.60 -3.68 23.52
N ALA A 133 0.51 -3.23 22.26
CA ALA A 133 -0.39 -2.17 21.84
C ALA A 133 -1.85 -2.62 21.84
N GLU A 134 -2.75 -1.79 22.38
CA GLU A 134 -4.19 -2.05 22.36
C GLU A 134 -4.77 -1.96 20.94
N ARG A 135 -4.30 -0.99 20.16
CA ARG A 135 -4.75 -0.72 18.78
C ARG A 135 -3.57 -0.51 17.84
N VAL A 136 -3.75 -0.84 16.57
CA VAL A 136 -2.73 -0.67 15.53
C VAL A 136 -3.14 0.40 14.51
N THR A 137 -2.15 1.09 13.95
CA THR A 137 -2.34 1.93 12.77
C THR A 137 -2.10 1.09 11.52
N LEU A 138 -3.03 1.10 10.59
CA LEU A 138 -2.87 0.46 9.27
C LEU A 138 -2.35 1.50 8.28
N VAL A 139 -1.23 1.21 7.61
CA VAL A 139 -0.72 2.01 6.49
C VAL A 139 -0.83 1.17 5.23
N CYS A 140 -1.65 1.62 4.32
CA CYS A 140 -2.14 0.84 3.20
C CYS A 140 -1.76 1.50 1.88
N HIS A 141 -1.13 0.78 0.99
CA HIS A 141 -0.88 1.24 -0.36
C HIS A 141 -1.88 0.62 -1.34
N SER A 142 -2.47 1.44 -2.22
CA SER A 142 -3.32 1.01 -3.34
C SER A 142 -4.42 0.03 -2.89
N MET A 143 -4.49 -1.19 -3.44
CA MET A 143 -5.45 -2.23 -3.05
C MET A 143 -5.49 -2.49 -1.53
N GLY A 144 -4.37 -2.32 -0.83
CA GLY A 144 -4.29 -2.53 0.63
C GLY A 144 -5.31 -1.72 1.43
N GLY A 145 -5.68 -0.52 0.96
CA GLY A 145 -6.71 0.28 1.61
C GLY A 145 -8.12 -0.31 1.45
N LEU A 146 -8.41 -0.99 0.33
CA LEU A 146 -9.68 -1.72 0.16
C LEU A 146 -9.71 -2.96 1.06
N VAL A 147 -8.56 -3.64 1.22
CA VAL A 147 -8.43 -4.78 2.16
C VAL A 147 -8.65 -4.32 3.60
N ALA A 148 -8.12 -3.16 3.99
CA ALA A 148 -8.39 -2.59 5.31
C ALA A 148 -9.88 -2.31 5.53
N ARG A 149 -10.59 -1.75 4.55
CA ARG A 149 -12.05 -1.53 4.62
C ARG A 149 -12.83 -2.84 4.70
N ALA A 150 -12.45 -3.84 3.89
CA ALA A 150 -13.06 -5.17 3.96
C ALA A 150 -12.86 -5.80 5.36
N TYR A 151 -11.67 -5.65 5.93
CA TYR A 151 -11.36 -6.08 7.28
C TYR A 151 -12.27 -5.40 8.33
N LEU A 152 -12.35 -4.06 8.30
CA LEU A 152 -13.17 -3.31 9.25
C LEU A 152 -14.65 -3.72 9.17
N ARG A 153 -15.17 -3.92 7.97
CA ARG A 153 -16.54 -4.40 7.75
C ARG A 153 -16.77 -5.82 8.31
N ALA A 154 -15.79 -6.72 8.15
CA ALA A 154 -15.93 -8.12 8.54
C ALA A 154 -15.60 -8.39 10.01
N LYS A 155 -14.64 -7.67 10.59
CA LYS A 155 -14.06 -7.95 11.92
C LYS A 155 -14.28 -6.84 12.95
N GLY A 156 -14.83 -5.70 12.53
CA GLY A 156 -14.99 -4.52 13.38
C GLY A 156 -13.69 -3.70 13.51
N HIS A 157 -13.78 -2.66 14.31
CA HIS A 157 -12.78 -1.60 14.38
C HIS A 157 -11.97 -1.55 15.68
N ASP A 158 -12.30 -2.37 16.68
CA ASP A 158 -11.75 -2.26 18.04
C ASP A 158 -10.22 -2.37 18.09
N ALA A 159 -9.63 -3.15 17.19
CA ALA A 159 -8.18 -3.36 17.11
C ALA A 159 -7.44 -2.30 16.28
N VAL A 160 -8.16 -1.36 15.65
CA VAL A 160 -7.59 -0.38 14.71
C VAL A 160 -7.72 1.03 15.27
N ALA A 161 -6.60 1.74 15.38
CA ALA A 161 -6.58 3.13 15.84
C ALA A 161 -6.93 4.10 14.69
N ARG A 162 -6.34 3.88 13.52
CA ARG A 162 -6.57 4.65 12.29
C ARG A 162 -6.12 3.88 11.05
N VAL A 163 -6.59 4.32 9.89
CA VAL A 163 -6.17 3.83 8.59
C VAL A 163 -5.57 4.97 7.78
N ILE A 164 -4.35 4.80 7.32
CA ILE A 164 -3.67 5.73 6.42
C ILE A 164 -3.60 5.05 5.05
N THR A 165 -4.18 5.66 4.04
CA THR A 165 -4.17 5.12 2.69
C THR A 165 -3.31 5.99 1.77
N ILE A 166 -2.54 5.33 0.91
CA ILE A 166 -1.68 5.95 -0.10
C ILE A 166 -2.13 5.43 -1.46
N ASP A 167 -2.63 6.29 -2.31
CA ASP A 167 -3.12 6.00 -3.66
C ASP A 167 -4.16 4.87 -3.74
N THR A 168 -4.99 4.72 -2.71
CA THR A 168 -6.03 3.69 -2.69
C THR A 168 -7.20 4.07 -3.61
N PRO A 169 -7.61 3.18 -4.53
CA PRO A 169 -8.74 3.45 -5.41
C PRO A 169 -10.07 3.23 -4.68
N HIS A 170 -10.41 4.13 -3.74
CA HIS A 170 -11.64 4.03 -2.93
C HIS A 170 -12.93 3.98 -3.72
N HIS A 171 -12.93 4.48 -4.96
CA HIS A 171 -14.06 4.45 -5.91
C HIS A 171 -13.75 3.62 -7.16
N GLY A 172 -12.71 2.78 -7.07
CA GLY A 172 -12.22 1.97 -8.19
C GLY A 172 -11.32 2.72 -9.15
N THR A 173 -10.71 1.97 -10.06
CA THR A 173 -9.78 2.51 -11.06
C THR A 173 -10.03 1.93 -12.44
N VAL A 174 -9.73 2.71 -13.49
CA VAL A 174 -9.81 2.26 -14.89
C VAL A 174 -8.73 1.21 -15.20
N PHE A 175 -7.57 1.32 -14.55
CA PHE A 175 -6.46 0.38 -14.75
C PHE A 175 -6.81 -1.06 -14.39
N ALA A 176 -7.75 -1.27 -13.48
CA ALA A 176 -8.24 -2.61 -13.10
C ALA A 176 -8.95 -3.37 -14.23
N HIS A 177 -9.31 -2.72 -15.34
CA HIS A 177 -9.84 -3.41 -16.53
C HIS A 177 -8.76 -4.18 -17.29
N TYR A 178 -7.49 -3.81 -17.13
CA TYR A 178 -6.35 -4.44 -17.79
C TYR A 178 -5.60 -5.42 -16.89
N ALA A 179 -6.05 -5.61 -15.67
CA ALA A 179 -5.42 -6.45 -14.66
C ALA A 179 -6.18 -7.77 -14.47
N HIS A 180 -5.52 -8.78 -13.90
CA HIS A 180 -6.04 -10.13 -13.70
C HIS A 180 -6.54 -10.33 -12.26
N GLY A 181 -7.38 -11.35 -12.09
CA GLY A 181 -7.84 -11.82 -10.79
C GLY A 181 -9.14 -11.17 -10.32
N GLU A 182 -9.72 -11.78 -9.27
CA GLU A 182 -11.00 -11.34 -8.71
C GLU A 182 -10.85 -9.98 -8.01
N ASN A 183 -9.77 -9.79 -7.26
CA ASN A 183 -9.45 -8.50 -6.64
C ASN A 183 -9.35 -7.37 -7.67
N SER A 184 -8.78 -7.64 -8.84
CA SER A 184 -8.76 -6.67 -9.94
C SER A 184 -10.16 -6.33 -10.43
N ARG A 185 -11.03 -7.34 -10.65
CA ARG A 185 -12.44 -7.11 -11.02
C ARG A 185 -13.16 -6.23 -10.00
N GLN A 186 -12.94 -6.50 -8.73
CA GLN A 186 -13.52 -5.74 -7.63
C GLN A 186 -13.02 -4.29 -7.55
N MET A 187 -11.79 -4.02 -8.01
CA MET A 187 -11.22 -2.67 -8.09
C MET A 187 -11.67 -1.86 -9.32
N ARG A 188 -12.45 -2.42 -10.22
CA ARG A 188 -12.94 -1.68 -11.41
C ARG A 188 -13.81 -0.51 -11.00
N ARG A 189 -13.67 0.60 -11.71
CA ARG A 189 -14.51 1.77 -11.51
C ARG A 189 -16.00 1.40 -11.65
N ALA A 190 -16.82 1.86 -10.71
CA ALA A 190 -18.26 1.56 -10.64
C ALA A 190 -18.62 0.08 -10.38
N CYS A 191 -17.67 -0.76 -9.96
CA CYS A 191 -17.97 -2.09 -9.46
C CYS A 191 -18.82 -2.00 -8.19
N ASP A 192 -19.82 -2.88 -8.07
CA ASP A 192 -20.72 -2.88 -6.91
C ASP A 192 -19.97 -3.16 -5.60
N TYR A 193 -18.94 -3.98 -5.64
CA TYR A 193 -18.11 -4.25 -4.46
C TYR A 193 -17.43 -2.99 -3.92
N VAL A 194 -16.69 -2.27 -4.78
CA VAL A 194 -16.02 -1.01 -4.36
C VAL A 194 -17.05 0.01 -3.90
N ARG A 195 -18.21 0.09 -4.58
CA ARG A 195 -19.28 0.99 -4.20
C ARG A 195 -19.84 0.63 -2.83
N SER A 196 -20.10 -0.64 -2.55
CA SER A 196 -20.57 -1.10 -1.24
C SER A 196 -19.56 -0.85 -0.11
N LEU A 197 -18.26 -0.92 -0.40
CA LEU A 197 -17.24 -0.53 0.57
C LEU A 197 -17.26 0.99 0.82
N ALA A 198 -17.44 1.81 -0.22
CA ALA A 198 -17.45 3.26 -0.10
C ALA A 198 -18.66 3.79 0.68
N GLU A 199 -19.77 3.06 0.68
CA GLU A 199 -21.00 3.42 1.40
C GLU A 199 -21.00 3.00 2.88
N SER A 200 -20.06 2.13 3.29
CA SER A 200 -19.95 1.74 4.70
C SER A 200 -19.38 2.89 5.53
N GLU A 201 -20.09 3.25 6.60
CA GLU A 201 -19.57 4.18 7.61
C GLU A 201 -18.49 3.46 8.44
N GLU A 202 -17.29 4.00 8.40
CA GLU A 202 -16.16 3.46 9.13
C GLU A 202 -15.94 4.31 10.39
N PRO A 203 -16.16 3.78 11.61
CA PRO A 203 -15.97 4.54 12.86
C PRO A 203 -14.48 4.69 13.24
N VAL A 204 -13.61 4.68 12.26
CA VAL A 204 -12.15 4.79 12.38
C VAL A 204 -11.70 5.99 11.56
N GLU A 205 -10.72 6.73 12.06
CA GLU A 205 -10.11 7.84 11.33
C GLU A 205 -9.41 7.33 10.07
N PHE A 206 -9.79 7.89 8.91
CA PHE A 206 -9.11 7.68 7.63
C PHE A 206 -8.32 8.92 7.24
N ILE A 207 -7.03 8.74 6.94
CA ILE A 207 -6.16 9.76 6.36
C ILE A 207 -5.78 9.29 4.96
N CYS A 208 -6.24 10.01 3.94
CA CYS A 208 -6.06 9.59 2.55
C CYS A 208 -5.05 10.50 1.84
N PHE A 209 -3.98 9.90 1.35
CA PHE A 209 -3.03 10.53 0.44
C PHE A 209 -3.30 10.04 -0.98
N ALA A 210 -3.45 10.97 -1.92
CA ALA A 210 -3.61 10.69 -3.34
C ALA A 210 -2.55 11.47 -4.11
N SER A 211 -1.92 10.79 -5.08
CA SER A 211 -0.96 11.39 -6.02
C SER A 211 -1.63 11.99 -7.24
#